data_f351e4b26b914f1fcb42f8baf08226e0
#
_entry.id   f351e4b26b914f1fcb42f8baf08226e0
#
_cell.length_a   1.000
_cell.length_b   1.000
_cell.length_c   1.000
_cell.angle_alpha   90.00
_cell.angle_beta   90.00
_cell.angle_gamma   90.00
#
_symmetry.space_group_name_H-M   'P 1'
#
loop_
_entity.id
_entity.type
_entity.pdbx_description
1 polymer ?
#
loop_
_entity_poly.entity_id
_entity_poly.type
_entity_poly.pdbx_seq_one_letter_code
_entity_poly.pdbx_strand_id
1 'polypeptide(L)'
;METSRKTINVVAALIRDGKRVFATARGYGNYKGWWEFPGGKIEPGESPEDALVREIKEELDSEISVDEYISTIEYDYPEFHLSMRCYWCSLISGDLVLKEAEDARWLDVETIDSVKWLPADITLIDEIKKRMA
;
A
#
# COMPACT_ATOMS: atom_id res chain seq x y z
N MET A 1 -2.84 28.64 20.13
CA MET A 1 -3.79 27.98 19.29
C MET A 1 -3.17 26.89 18.45
N GLU A 2 -3.80 25.76 18.43
CA GLU A 2 -3.29 24.61 17.77
C GLU A 2 -3.81 24.50 16.34
N THR A 3 -2.94 24.15 15.41
CA THR A 3 -3.33 23.95 14.03
C THR A 3 -3.53 22.46 13.79
N SER A 4 -4.72 22.09 13.37
CA SER A 4 -4.98 20.69 13.06
C SER A 4 -4.27 20.32 11.78
N ARG A 5 -3.67 19.13 11.76
CA ARG A 5 -3.14 18.56 10.54
C ARG A 5 -4.28 18.06 9.69
N LYS A 6 -4.11 18.19 8.38
CA LYS A 6 -5.02 17.57 7.43
C LYS A 6 -4.86 16.05 7.52
N THR A 7 -5.97 15.34 7.54
CA THR A 7 -5.96 13.87 7.48
C THR A 7 -6.12 13.43 6.04
N ILE A 8 -5.23 12.56 5.60
CA ILE A 8 -5.31 11.95 4.27
C ILE A 8 -5.69 10.49 4.44
N ASN A 9 -6.83 10.12 3.88
CA ASN A 9 -7.34 8.76 3.94
C ASN A 9 -6.95 7.99 2.70
N VAL A 10 -6.18 6.90 2.88
CA VAL A 10 -5.69 6.09 1.78
C VAL A 10 -5.99 4.62 2.02
N VAL A 11 -5.87 3.84 0.96
CA VAL A 11 -5.97 2.38 0.99
C VAL A 11 -4.70 1.78 0.43
N ALA A 12 -4.33 0.63 0.94
CA ALA A 12 -3.14 -0.10 0.48
C ALA A 12 -3.49 -1.56 0.20
N ALA A 13 -3.02 -2.06 -0.93
CA ALA A 13 -3.24 -3.43 -1.36
C ALA A 13 -2.00 -4.27 -1.08
N LEU A 14 -2.16 -5.29 -0.25
CA LEU A 14 -1.15 -6.31 -0.04
C LEU A 14 -1.53 -7.48 -0.95
N ILE A 15 -1.10 -7.40 -2.20
CA ILE A 15 -1.41 -8.39 -3.22
C ILE A 15 -0.55 -9.62 -2.96
N ARG A 16 -1.19 -10.75 -2.71
CA ARG A 16 -0.49 -11.99 -2.36
C ARG A 16 -0.38 -12.94 -3.54
N ASP A 17 0.75 -13.65 -3.60
CA ASP A 17 0.94 -14.80 -4.47
C ASP A 17 1.66 -15.85 -3.62
N GLY A 18 0.90 -16.82 -3.09
CA GLY A 18 1.44 -17.78 -2.14
C GLY A 18 1.90 -17.08 -0.86
N LYS A 19 3.20 -17.21 -0.55
CA LYS A 19 3.80 -16.59 0.64
C LYS A 19 4.49 -15.26 0.35
N ARG A 20 4.22 -14.67 -0.81
CA ARG A 20 4.85 -13.41 -1.22
C ARG A 20 3.82 -12.30 -1.33
N VAL A 21 4.27 -11.07 -1.10
CA VAL A 21 3.47 -9.87 -1.28
C VAL A 21 4.17 -8.94 -2.27
N PHE A 22 3.38 -8.22 -3.05
CA PHE A 22 3.87 -7.30 -4.07
C PHE A 22 4.09 -5.91 -3.47
N ALA A 23 5.28 -5.35 -3.66
CA ALA A 23 5.64 -4.03 -3.18
C ALA A 23 6.26 -3.23 -4.32
N THR A 24 6.13 -1.89 -4.24
CA THR A 24 6.65 -0.99 -5.26
C THR A 24 7.53 0.09 -4.66
N ALA A 25 8.51 0.55 -5.42
CA ALA A 25 9.36 1.68 -5.04
C ALA A 25 8.80 2.95 -5.67
N ARG A 26 8.70 3.99 -4.86
CA ARG A 26 8.14 5.27 -5.32
C ARG A 26 9.03 5.89 -6.39
N GLY A 27 8.44 6.28 -7.52
CA GLY A 27 9.20 6.75 -8.69
C GLY A 27 9.44 8.25 -8.74
N TYR A 28 8.77 9.04 -7.90
CA TYR A 28 8.90 10.49 -7.91
C TYR A 28 8.43 11.09 -6.58
N GLY A 29 8.70 12.39 -6.41
CA GLY A 29 8.23 13.14 -5.25
C GLY A 29 9.01 12.83 -3.98
N ASN A 30 8.40 13.14 -2.84
CA ASN A 30 8.98 12.87 -1.53
C ASN A 30 9.13 11.37 -1.34
N TYR A 31 10.23 10.94 -0.74
CA TYR A 31 10.53 9.54 -0.49
C TYR A 31 10.75 8.73 -1.77
N LYS A 32 11.16 9.38 -2.87
CA LYS A 32 11.52 8.67 -4.10
C LYS A 32 12.52 7.56 -3.80
N GLY A 33 12.26 6.35 -4.32
CA GLY A 33 13.10 5.18 -4.10
C GLY A 33 12.77 4.39 -2.83
N TRP A 34 11.91 4.92 -1.94
CA TRP A 34 11.44 4.18 -0.78
C TRP A 34 10.27 3.29 -1.19
N TRP A 35 10.05 2.24 -0.42
CA TRP A 35 9.10 1.18 -0.77
C TRP A 35 7.77 1.30 -0.04
N GLU A 36 6.71 0.87 -0.69
CA GLU A 36 5.35 0.92 -0.17
C GLU A 36 4.50 -0.18 -0.81
N PHE A 37 3.33 -0.43 -0.24
CA PHE A 37 2.32 -1.25 -0.89
C PHE A 37 1.50 -0.36 -1.82
N PRO A 38 1.12 -0.84 -3.02
CA PRO A 38 0.36 0.00 -3.95
C PRO A 38 -1.02 0.34 -3.42
N GLY A 39 -1.52 1.50 -3.79
CA GLY A 39 -2.81 2.02 -3.37
C GLY A 39 -2.92 3.50 -3.64
N GLY A 40 -3.78 4.18 -2.91
CA GLY A 40 -3.95 5.61 -3.09
C GLY A 40 -5.09 6.18 -2.27
N LYS A 41 -5.48 7.41 -2.60
CA LYS A 41 -6.49 8.14 -1.84
C LYS A 41 -7.90 7.63 -2.08
N ILE A 42 -8.70 7.61 -1.01
CA ILE A 42 -10.13 7.34 -1.10
C ILE A 42 -10.81 8.62 -1.55
N GLU A 43 -11.61 8.57 -2.60
CA GLU A 43 -12.35 9.71 -3.09
C GLU A 43 -13.70 9.85 -2.38
N PRO A 44 -14.27 11.08 -2.33
CA PRO A 44 -15.57 11.28 -1.67
C PRO A 44 -16.65 10.36 -2.23
N GLY A 45 -17.39 9.71 -1.34
CA GLY A 45 -18.47 8.81 -1.74
C GLY A 45 -18.04 7.40 -2.11
N GLU A 46 -16.75 7.15 -2.12
CA GLU A 46 -16.18 5.86 -2.49
C GLU A 46 -15.96 5.00 -1.25
N SER A 47 -16.26 3.69 -1.32
CA SER A 47 -15.88 2.80 -0.24
C SER A 47 -14.37 2.55 -0.30
N PRO A 48 -13.72 2.18 0.81
CA PRO A 48 -12.30 1.83 0.79
C PRO A 48 -11.97 0.72 -0.22
N GLU A 49 -12.83 -0.29 -0.29
CA GLU A 49 -12.62 -1.42 -1.20
C GLU A 49 -12.71 -0.99 -2.66
N ASP A 50 -13.71 -0.17 -3.00
CA ASP A 50 -13.85 0.34 -4.38
C ASP A 50 -12.69 1.24 -4.75
N ALA A 51 -12.23 2.08 -3.80
CA ALA A 51 -11.06 2.94 -4.00
C ALA A 51 -9.84 2.10 -4.33
N LEU A 52 -9.65 0.99 -3.62
CA LEU A 52 -8.49 0.14 -3.83
C LEU A 52 -8.51 -0.51 -5.20
N VAL A 53 -9.66 -1.05 -5.61
CA VAL A 53 -9.80 -1.66 -6.94
C VAL A 53 -9.49 -0.61 -8.03
N ARG A 54 -10.03 0.60 -7.88
CA ARG A 54 -9.80 1.69 -8.82
C ARG A 54 -8.33 2.08 -8.88
N GLU A 55 -7.68 2.29 -7.73
CA GLU A 55 -6.28 2.70 -7.66
C GLU A 55 -5.36 1.67 -8.31
N ILE A 56 -5.58 0.39 -8.06
CA ILE A 56 -4.74 -0.64 -8.66
C ILE A 56 -4.96 -0.70 -10.18
N LYS A 57 -6.18 -0.48 -10.64
CA LYS A 57 -6.45 -0.40 -12.08
C LYS A 57 -5.70 0.77 -12.71
N GLU A 58 -5.72 1.92 -12.06
CA GLU A 58 -5.03 3.12 -12.56
C GLU A 58 -3.50 3.01 -12.51
N GLU A 59 -2.96 2.50 -11.40
CA GLU A 59 -1.51 2.44 -11.20
C GLU A 59 -0.82 1.28 -11.88
N LEU A 60 -1.46 0.13 -11.92
CA LEU A 60 -0.82 -1.11 -12.35
C LEU A 60 -1.53 -1.78 -13.53
N ASP A 61 -2.58 -1.15 -14.06
CA ASP A 61 -3.38 -1.69 -15.16
C ASP A 61 -3.80 -3.14 -14.90
N SER A 62 -4.21 -3.43 -13.68
CA SER A 62 -4.55 -4.77 -13.22
C SER A 62 -5.81 -4.75 -12.38
N GLU A 63 -6.49 -5.90 -12.33
CA GLU A 63 -7.69 -6.07 -11.53
C GLU A 63 -7.41 -6.98 -10.35
N ILE A 64 -7.88 -6.56 -9.16
CA ILE A 64 -7.70 -7.32 -7.93
C ILE A 64 -9.04 -7.60 -7.27
N SER A 65 -9.06 -8.65 -6.45
CA SER A 65 -10.11 -8.85 -5.47
C SER A 65 -9.59 -8.39 -4.12
N VAL A 66 -10.45 -7.72 -3.35
CA VAL A 66 -10.13 -7.31 -1.97
C VAL A 66 -10.65 -8.41 -1.09
N ASP A 67 -9.74 -9.17 -0.47
CA ASP A 67 -10.09 -10.42 0.21
C ASP A 67 -10.35 -10.27 1.70
N GLU A 68 -9.49 -9.53 2.40
CA GLU A 68 -9.58 -9.45 3.85
C GLU A 68 -8.96 -8.16 4.39
N TYR A 69 -9.67 -7.50 5.29
CA TYR A 69 -9.13 -6.34 6.01
C TYR A 69 -8.03 -6.78 6.98
N ILE A 70 -6.91 -6.06 6.99
CA ILE A 70 -5.80 -6.34 7.90
C ILE A 70 -5.85 -5.40 9.09
N SER A 71 -5.66 -4.11 8.86
CA SER A 71 -5.66 -3.09 9.90
C SER A 71 -5.64 -1.69 9.27
N THR A 72 -5.80 -0.67 10.11
CA THR A 72 -5.66 0.72 9.69
C THR A 72 -4.43 1.29 10.40
N ILE A 73 -3.50 1.82 9.63
CA ILE A 73 -2.29 2.44 10.15
C ILE A 73 -2.51 3.94 10.25
N GLU A 74 -2.28 4.49 11.45
CA GLU A 74 -2.34 5.93 11.69
C GLU A 74 -0.92 6.42 11.87
N TYR A 75 -0.50 7.39 11.07
CA TYR A 75 0.87 7.90 11.14
C TYR A 75 0.90 9.41 10.91
N ASP A 76 1.64 10.12 11.76
CA ASP A 76 1.83 11.55 11.64
C ASP A 76 3.11 11.87 10.87
N TYR A 77 2.93 12.29 9.61
CA TYR A 77 4.01 12.92 8.86
C TYR A 77 4.08 14.41 9.27
N PRO A 78 5.18 15.10 9.04
CA PRO A 78 5.28 16.50 9.46
C PRO A 78 4.17 17.41 8.94
N GLU A 79 3.67 17.13 7.75
CA GLU A 79 2.70 17.99 7.06
C GLU A 79 1.26 17.50 7.10
N PHE A 80 1.04 16.24 7.44
CA PHE A 80 -0.31 15.68 7.46
C PHE A 80 -0.37 14.42 8.31
N HIS A 81 -1.60 14.06 8.69
CA HIS A 81 -1.87 12.79 9.34
C HIS A 81 -2.33 11.79 8.29
N LEU A 82 -1.71 10.62 8.25
CA LEU A 82 -2.08 9.54 7.33
C LEU A 82 -2.96 8.52 8.05
N SER A 83 -4.09 8.17 7.43
CA SER A 83 -4.93 7.05 7.86
C SER A 83 -4.98 6.08 6.70
N MET A 84 -4.31 4.93 6.84
CA MET A 84 -4.13 3.97 5.77
C MET A 84 -4.80 2.64 6.11
N ARG A 85 -5.86 2.30 5.36
CA ARG A 85 -6.55 1.03 5.52
C ARG A 85 -5.89 -0.01 4.63
N CYS A 86 -5.47 -1.12 5.23
CA CYS A 86 -4.71 -2.16 4.56
C CYS A 86 -5.53 -3.43 4.39
N TYR A 87 -5.44 -4.03 3.21
CA TYR A 87 -6.20 -5.23 2.87
C TYR A 87 -5.34 -6.26 2.17
N TRP A 88 -5.57 -7.53 2.49
CA TRP A 88 -5.07 -8.62 1.67
C TRP A 88 -5.85 -8.66 0.38
N CYS A 89 -5.15 -8.80 -0.74
CA CYS A 89 -5.75 -8.81 -2.07
C CYS A 89 -5.19 -9.94 -2.92
N SER A 90 -5.92 -10.30 -3.96
CA SER A 90 -5.49 -11.29 -4.95
C SER A 90 -5.56 -10.67 -6.33
N LEU A 91 -4.61 -11.01 -7.19
CA LEU A 91 -4.63 -10.58 -8.58
C LEU A 91 -5.64 -11.41 -9.35
N ILE A 92 -6.59 -10.74 -10.02
CA ILE A 92 -7.58 -11.40 -10.88
C ILE A 92 -7.07 -11.45 -12.31
N SER A 93 -6.58 -10.31 -12.81
CA SER A 93 -6.05 -10.22 -14.18
C SER A 93 -5.10 -9.04 -14.30
N GLY A 94 -4.28 -9.06 -15.35
CA GLY A 94 -3.29 -8.02 -15.62
C GLY A 94 -1.89 -8.46 -15.24
N ASP A 95 -0.91 -7.65 -15.65
CA ASP A 95 0.50 -7.98 -15.51
C ASP A 95 1.23 -7.13 -14.47
N LEU A 96 0.51 -6.37 -13.65
CA LEU A 96 1.06 -5.45 -12.67
C LEU A 96 2.06 -4.49 -13.33
N VAL A 97 1.58 -3.77 -14.34
CA VAL A 97 2.39 -2.86 -15.14
C VAL A 97 2.73 -1.61 -14.33
N LEU A 98 4.02 -1.29 -14.20
CA LEU A 98 4.46 -0.11 -13.46
C LEU A 98 4.28 1.14 -14.32
N LYS A 99 3.36 2.01 -13.94
CA LYS A 99 3.13 3.27 -14.65
C LYS A 99 3.88 4.43 -14.02
N GLU A 100 4.00 4.44 -12.69
CA GLU A 100 4.64 5.53 -11.96
C GLU A 100 5.75 5.07 -11.02
N ALA A 101 5.68 3.84 -10.53
CA ALA A 101 6.72 3.29 -9.66
C ALA A 101 7.99 3.01 -10.46
N GLU A 102 9.14 3.17 -9.81
CA GLU A 102 10.41 2.92 -10.49
C GLU A 102 10.90 1.47 -10.40
N ASP A 103 10.35 0.69 -9.47
CA ASP A 103 10.73 -0.71 -9.28
C ASP A 103 9.60 -1.45 -8.57
N ALA A 104 9.65 -2.78 -8.61
CA ALA A 104 8.69 -3.64 -7.93
C ALA A 104 9.35 -4.95 -7.55
N ARG A 105 8.88 -5.55 -6.46
CA ARG A 105 9.38 -6.86 -6.01
C ARG A 105 8.26 -7.66 -5.36
N TRP A 106 8.37 -8.96 -5.50
CA TRP A 106 7.63 -9.90 -4.68
C TRP A 106 8.49 -10.23 -3.47
N LEU A 107 7.98 -9.97 -2.28
CA LEU A 107 8.72 -10.15 -1.04
C LEU A 107 8.05 -11.21 -0.17
N ASP A 108 8.88 -12.06 0.46
CA ASP A 108 8.41 -13.03 1.44
C ASP A 108 8.92 -12.66 2.84
N VAL A 109 8.68 -13.50 3.83
CA VAL A 109 9.06 -13.21 5.20
C VAL A 109 10.57 -13.05 5.37
N GLU A 110 11.37 -13.66 4.49
CA GLU A 110 12.83 -13.58 4.56
C GLU A 110 13.36 -12.32 3.86
N THR A 111 12.64 -11.79 2.87
CA THR A 111 13.11 -10.66 2.07
C THR A 111 12.39 -9.37 2.38
N ILE A 112 11.31 -9.40 3.17
CA ILE A 112 10.48 -8.23 3.41
C ILE A 112 11.25 -7.08 4.08
N ASP A 113 12.31 -7.37 4.81
CA ASP A 113 13.15 -6.35 5.44
C ASP A 113 14.29 -5.88 4.54
N SER A 114 14.40 -6.39 3.31
CA SER A 114 15.49 -6.06 2.40
C SER A 114 15.33 -4.73 1.68
N VAL A 115 14.18 -4.08 1.83
CA VAL A 115 13.88 -2.80 1.17
C VAL A 115 13.64 -1.71 2.21
N LYS A 116 13.80 -0.46 1.78
CA LYS A 116 13.60 0.69 2.67
C LYS A 116 12.14 1.13 2.61
N TRP A 117 11.38 0.71 3.59
CA TRP A 117 9.96 1.02 3.66
C TRP A 117 9.68 2.46 4.05
N LEU A 118 8.61 3.03 3.52
CA LEU A 118 8.09 4.32 3.98
C LEU A 118 7.73 4.21 5.47
N PRO A 119 7.89 5.30 6.24
CA PRO A 119 7.66 5.25 7.69
C PRO A 119 6.32 4.63 8.11
N ALA A 120 5.23 4.97 7.44
CA ALA A 120 3.92 4.41 7.79
C ALA A 120 3.88 2.89 7.55
N ASP A 121 4.55 2.40 6.51
CA ASP A 121 4.55 0.98 6.17
C ASP A 121 5.37 0.14 7.16
N ILE A 122 6.37 0.74 7.79
CA ILE A 122 7.20 0.03 8.79
C ILE A 122 6.32 -0.54 9.91
N THR A 123 5.32 0.23 10.35
CA THR A 123 4.45 -0.22 11.44
C THR A 123 3.60 -1.43 11.03
N LEU A 124 3.32 -1.55 9.75
CA LEU A 124 2.54 -2.68 9.22
C LEU A 124 3.37 -3.94 9.04
N ILE A 125 4.67 -3.78 8.72
CA ILE A 125 5.54 -4.91 8.38
C ILE A 125 5.60 -5.96 9.49
N ASP A 126 5.72 -5.54 10.75
CA ASP A 126 5.79 -6.49 11.86
C ASP A 126 4.50 -7.31 11.98
N GLU A 127 3.37 -6.69 11.73
CA GLU A 127 2.08 -7.38 11.80
C GLU A 127 1.93 -8.40 10.68
N ILE A 128 2.26 -8.02 9.44
CA ILE A 128 2.05 -8.91 8.30
C ILE A 128 3.04 -10.08 8.29
N LYS A 129 4.26 -9.89 8.84
CA LYS A 129 5.21 -11.00 8.96
C LYS A 129 4.62 -12.17 9.73
N LYS A 130 3.87 -11.89 10.78
CA LYS A 130 3.20 -12.92 11.57
C LYS A 130 2.15 -13.67 10.77
N ARG A 131 1.49 -12.97 9.83
CA ARG A 131 0.42 -13.55 9.02
C ARG A 131 0.96 -14.28 7.79
N MET A 132 2.20 -13.97 7.39
CA MET A 132 2.84 -14.59 6.22
C MET A 132 3.60 -15.87 6.57
N ALA A 133 3.95 -16.01 7.82
CA ALA A 133 4.76 -17.14 8.29
C ALA A 133 4.02 -18.48 8.20
#